data_b11a99f1ac8d31b9ee444f094fde0307
#
_entry.id   b11a99f1ac8d31b9ee444f094fde0307
#
_cell.length_a   1.000
_cell.length_b   1.000
_cell.length_c   1.000
_cell.angle_alpha   90.00
_cell.angle_beta   90.00
_cell.angle_gamma   90.00
#
_symmetry.space_group_name_H-M   'P 1'
#
loop_
_entity.id
_entity.type
_entity.pdbx_description
1 polymer ?
#
loop_
_entity_poly.entity_id
_entity_poly.type
_entity_poly.pdbx_seq_one_letter_code
_entity_poly.pdbx_strand_id
1 'polypeptide(L)'
;VNSTSVMALDPTVMMMSVALSGIEAQLGEIKELNKKILSFLEDEKESEIESDLEILNRSIYDFKFNLEDEKYLVNNHKQVMDIKRTANKNMLFYKKQIKDELSKDKIFTTNITMNSIIGDIEKKFKYYRLSLYIYSFSSLMEILLLGNYQSEYLLSKKDELDALDDEYTDIFNNALNYIKKNANKSLEGNVLSGLGSAGKVIGNIAEKAKIKNVDSWLNERGENLKQTGQNIKDNFVNKFDEIKESNSKTFINQIEKVDCIYNKTKEIYFDNEKIYLEME
;
A
#
# COMPACT_ATOMS: atom_id res chain seq x y z
N VAL A 1 51.34 11.04 -22.01
CA VAL A 1 50.97 10.48 -20.70
C VAL A 1 49.67 11.14 -20.30
N ASN A 2 48.55 10.46 -20.56
CA ASN A 2 47.23 10.89 -20.08
C ASN A 2 47.11 10.45 -18.62
N SER A 3 47.24 11.39 -17.70
CA SER A 3 46.87 11.18 -16.31
C SER A 3 45.34 11.26 -16.22
N THR A 4 44.70 10.13 -16.21
CA THR A 4 43.31 9.98 -15.76
C THR A 4 43.31 10.27 -14.27
N SER A 5 42.87 11.48 -13.87
CA SER A 5 42.55 11.75 -12.47
C SER A 5 41.31 10.93 -12.12
N VAL A 6 41.52 9.80 -11.45
CA VAL A 6 40.44 9.10 -10.79
C VAL A 6 39.97 9.98 -9.64
N MET A 7 38.88 10.72 -9.82
CA MET A 7 38.15 11.26 -8.68
C MET A 7 37.75 10.08 -7.82
N ALA A 8 38.32 10.00 -6.64
CA ALA A 8 37.83 9.05 -5.62
C ALA A 8 36.42 9.53 -5.23
N LEU A 9 35.40 9.00 -5.92
CA LEU A 9 34.03 9.15 -5.49
C LEU A 9 33.90 8.46 -4.14
N ASP A 10 33.33 9.15 -3.16
CA ASP A 10 33.01 8.56 -1.86
C ASP A 10 32.16 7.30 -2.10
N PRO A 11 32.58 6.13 -1.62
CA PRO A 11 31.83 4.88 -1.80
C PRO A 11 30.36 5.02 -1.35
N THR A 12 30.09 5.82 -0.32
CA THR A 12 28.74 6.13 0.18
C THR A 12 27.89 6.84 -0.87
N VAL A 13 28.47 7.83 -1.56
CA VAL A 13 27.79 8.55 -2.65
C VAL A 13 27.53 7.65 -3.85
N MET A 14 28.46 6.75 -4.18
CA MET A 14 28.25 5.75 -5.25
C MET A 14 27.11 4.79 -4.90
N MET A 15 27.12 4.21 -3.70
CA MET A 15 26.05 3.32 -3.24
C MET A 15 24.71 4.02 -3.20
N MET A 16 24.67 5.28 -2.75
CA MET A 16 23.49 6.14 -2.77
C MET A 16 22.97 6.33 -4.20
N SER A 17 23.84 6.61 -5.15
CA SER A 17 23.45 6.80 -6.56
C SER A 17 22.87 5.53 -7.17
N VAL A 18 23.40 4.35 -6.80
CA VAL A 18 22.86 3.06 -7.22
C VAL A 18 21.49 2.79 -6.60
N ALA A 19 21.35 3.04 -5.29
CA ALA A 19 20.06 2.90 -4.60
C ALA A 19 19.00 3.83 -5.20
N LEU A 20 19.37 5.09 -5.48
CA LEU A 20 18.48 6.08 -6.11
C LEU A 20 18.11 5.70 -7.55
N SER A 21 19.03 5.16 -8.35
CA SER A 21 18.69 4.72 -9.71
C SER A 21 17.67 3.56 -9.69
N GLY A 22 17.78 2.67 -8.71
CA GLY A 22 16.77 1.63 -8.45
C GLY A 22 15.41 2.21 -8.05
N ILE A 23 15.40 3.25 -7.22
CA ILE A 23 14.19 3.97 -6.82
C ILE A 23 13.63 4.78 -8.01
N GLU A 24 14.48 5.44 -8.82
CA GLU A 24 14.05 6.17 -10.01
C GLU A 24 13.36 5.28 -11.05
N ALA A 25 13.85 4.07 -11.26
CA ALA A 25 13.19 3.10 -12.15
C ALA A 25 11.76 2.79 -11.68
N GLN A 26 11.48 2.93 -10.38
CA GLN A 26 10.15 2.68 -9.79
C GLN A 26 9.34 3.94 -9.51
N LEU A 27 9.92 5.14 -9.65
CA LEU A 27 9.16 6.40 -9.56
C LEU A 27 8.00 6.45 -10.55
N GLY A 28 8.15 5.83 -11.71
CA GLY A 28 7.07 5.65 -12.68
C GLY A 28 5.91 4.83 -12.12
N GLU A 29 6.19 3.71 -11.48
CA GLU A 29 5.18 2.85 -10.83
C GLU A 29 4.53 3.56 -9.64
N ILE A 30 5.32 4.23 -8.80
CA ILE A 30 4.83 5.04 -7.69
C ILE A 30 3.90 6.15 -8.19
N LYS A 31 4.27 6.84 -9.27
CA LYS A 31 3.47 7.91 -9.88
C LYS A 31 2.15 7.40 -10.46
N GLU A 32 2.16 6.27 -11.16
CA GLU A 32 0.93 5.66 -11.68
C GLU A 32 0.04 5.13 -10.54
N LEU A 33 0.64 4.56 -9.50
CA LEU A 33 -0.08 4.14 -8.30
C LEU A 33 -0.72 5.33 -7.58
N ASN A 34 0.00 6.45 -7.44
CA ASN A 34 -0.54 7.70 -6.88
C ASN A 34 -1.74 8.20 -7.68
N LYS A 35 -1.66 8.26 -9.01
CA LYS A 35 -2.79 8.65 -9.87
C LYS A 35 -4.00 7.75 -9.66
N LYS A 36 -3.77 6.42 -9.62
CA LYS A 36 -4.83 5.45 -9.38
C LYS A 36 -5.46 5.64 -8.00
N ILE A 37 -4.66 5.87 -6.97
CA ILE A 37 -5.15 6.11 -5.61
C ILE A 37 -5.95 7.41 -5.53
N LEU A 38 -5.46 8.50 -6.12
CA LEU A 38 -6.13 9.79 -6.13
C LEU A 38 -7.45 9.78 -6.90
N SER A 39 -7.56 8.98 -7.97
CA SER A 39 -8.82 8.85 -8.74
C SER A 39 -10.00 8.29 -7.93
N PHE A 40 -9.77 7.78 -6.73
CA PHE A 40 -10.81 7.24 -5.84
C PHE A 40 -11.26 8.21 -4.75
N LEU A 41 -10.66 9.39 -4.66
CA LEU A 41 -11.01 10.38 -3.65
C LEU A 41 -12.15 11.27 -4.16
N GLU A 42 -13.14 11.53 -3.31
CA GLU A 42 -14.36 12.25 -3.68
C GLU A 42 -14.65 13.47 -2.77
N ASP A 43 -13.74 13.92 -1.88
CA ASP A 43 -14.04 14.92 -0.84
C ASP A 43 -12.91 15.95 -0.59
N GLU A 44 -13.20 16.99 0.22
CA GLU A 44 -12.28 18.06 0.66
C GLU A 44 -10.90 17.58 1.21
N LYS A 45 -10.81 16.33 1.69
CA LYS A 45 -9.55 15.73 2.12
C LYS A 45 -8.62 15.35 0.97
N GLU A 46 -9.12 15.35 -0.25
CA GLU A 46 -8.35 15.04 -1.45
C GLU A 46 -7.16 15.96 -1.62
N SER A 47 -7.37 17.27 -1.46
CA SER A 47 -6.32 18.28 -1.64
C SER A 47 -5.19 18.19 -0.60
N GLU A 48 -5.48 17.82 0.66
CA GLU A 48 -4.44 17.60 1.69
C GLU A 48 -3.58 16.38 1.35
N ILE A 49 -4.21 15.30 0.99
CA ILE A 49 -3.58 14.03 0.61
C ILE A 49 -2.78 14.18 -0.69
N GLU A 50 -3.34 14.87 -1.68
CA GLU A 50 -2.66 15.17 -2.94
C GLU A 50 -1.41 16.03 -2.70
N SER A 51 -1.51 17.05 -1.85
CA SER A 51 -0.39 17.88 -1.43
C SER A 51 0.70 17.07 -0.73
N ASP A 52 0.35 16.19 0.20
CA ASP A 52 1.30 15.31 0.89
C ASP A 52 2.04 14.40 -0.09
N LEU A 53 1.32 13.80 -1.04
CA LEU A 53 1.93 12.96 -2.09
C LEU A 53 2.81 13.76 -3.05
N GLU A 54 2.40 14.98 -3.41
CA GLU A 54 3.23 15.86 -4.25
C GLU A 54 4.54 16.23 -3.54
N ILE A 55 4.48 16.55 -2.24
CA ILE A 55 5.66 16.85 -1.42
C ILE A 55 6.60 15.65 -1.38
N LEU A 56 6.09 14.44 -1.11
CA LEU A 56 6.90 13.22 -1.08
C LEU A 56 7.53 12.93 -2.45
N ASN A 57 6.77 13.07 -3.54
CA ASN A 57 7.28 12.88 -4.91
C ASN A 57 8.35 13.91 -5.26
N ARG A 58 8.17 15.17 -4.85
CA ARG A 58 9.18 16.21 -5.05
C ARG A 58 10.43 15.92 -4.22
N SER A 59 10.26 15.58 -2.95
CA SER A 59 11.38 15.27 -2.05
C SER A 59 12.25 14.14 -2.59
N ILE A 60 11.66 13.06 -3.12
CA ILE A 60 12.46 11.96 -3.68
C ILE A 60 13.14 12.34 -5.00
N TYR A 61 12.48 13.15 -5.84
CA TYR A 61 13.07 13.64 -7.09
C TYR A 61 14.24 14.59 -6.86
N ASP A 62 14.08 15.53 -5.92
CA ASP A 62 15.06 16.56 -5.63
C ASP A 62 16.22 16.02 -4.76
N PHE A 63 16.01 14.92 -4.05
CA PHE A 63 16.98 14.32 -3.14
C PHE A 63 18.33 14.07 -3.82
N LYS A 64 18.34 13.50 -5.02
CA LYS A 64 19.57 13.22 -5.79
C LYS A 64 20.44 14.43 -6.10
N PHE A 65 19.84 15.62 -6.16
CA PHE A 65 20.55 16.88 -6.45
C PHE A 65 21.05 17.58 -5.19
N ASN A 66 20.58 17.13 -4.01
CA ASN A 66 20.81 17.83 -2.74
C ASN A 66 21.35 16.90 -1.65
N LEU A 67 22.07 15.83 -2.05
CA LEU A 67 22.63 14.83 -1.14
C LEU A 67 23.58 15.41 -0.08
N GLU A 68 24.29 16.49 -0.42
CA GLU A 68 25.25 17.15 0.45
C GLU A 68 24.72 18.47 1.06
N ASP A 69 23.48 18.87 0.74
CA ASP A 69 22.87 20.07 1.32
C ASP A 69 22.18 19.74 2.65
N GLU A 70 22.92 19.95 3.73
CA GLU A 70 22.42 19.72 5.10
C GLU A 70 21.11 20.46 5.40
N LYS A 71 20.93 21.69 4.89
CA LYS A 71 19.71 22.47 5.10
C LYS A 71 18.53 21.84 4.37
N TYR A 72 18.77 21.38 3.14
CA TYR A 72 17.76 20.66 2.38
C TYR A 72 17.34 19.38 3.12
N LEU A 73 18.30 18.55 3.55
CA LEU A 73 18.05 17.27 4.23
C LEU A 73 17.24 17.48 5.50
N VAL A 74 17.66 18.40 6.37
CA VAL A 74 16.98 18.69 7.65
C VAL A 74 15.55 19.21 7.44
N ASN A 75 15.36 20.15 6.51
CA ASN A 75 14.04 20.75 6.27
C ASN A 75 13.07 19.73 5.66
N ASN A 76 13.53 18.96 4.67
CA ASN A 76 12.68 17.92 4.06
C ASN A 76 12.41 16.78 5.04
N HIS A 77 13.38 16.37 5.85
CA HIS A 77 13.15 15.37 6.89
C HIS A 77 12.03 15.80 7.85
N LYS A 78 12.06 17.06 8.33
CA LYS A 78 11.00 17.58 9.18
C LYS A 78 9.63 17.53 8.50
N GLN A 79 9.54 17.96 7.25
CA GLN A 79 8.30 17.96 6.48
C GLN A 79 7.77 16.53 6.25
N VAL A 80 8.65 15.59 5.89
CA VAL A 80 8.31 14.17 5.75
C VAL A 80 7.80 13.58 7.06
N MET A 81 8.43 13.93 8.21
CA MET A 81 7.97 13.46 9.52
C MET A 81 6.61 14.04 9.92
N ASP A 82 6.28 15.26 9.51
CA ASP A 82 4.94 15.83 9.73
C ASP A 82 3.87 15.10 8.87
N ILE A 83 4.18 14.80 7.62
CA ILE A 83 3.32 13.99 6.73
C ILE A 83 3.14 12.58 7.32
N LYS A 84 4.24 11.93 7.73
CA LYS A 84 4.20 10.60 8.35
C LYS A 84 3.31 10.57 9.59
N ARG A 85 3.41 11.58 10.45
CA ARG A 85 2.58 11.72 11.66
C ARG A 85 1.10 11.87 11.30
N THR A 86 0.77 12.68 10.30
CA THR A 86 -0.61 12.87 9.82
C THR A 86 -1.16 11.58 9.23
N ALA A 87 -0.38 10.89 8.41
CA ALA A 87 -0.74 9.59 7.85
C ALA A 87 -1.01 8.54 8.93
N ASN A 88 -0.15 8.46 9.96
CA ASN A 88 -0.35 7.56 11.10
C ASN A 88 -1.66 7.86 11.85
N LYS A 89 -1.95 9.14 12.11
CA LYS A 89 -3.20 9.55 12.76
C LYS A 89 -4.42 9.14 11.94
N ASN A 90 -4.39 9.36 10.62
CA ASN A 90 -5.47 8.99 9.72
C ASN A 90 -5.63 7.47 9.63
N MET A 91 -4.54 6.73 9.55
CA MET A 91 -4.53 5.27 9.54
C MET A 91 -5.22 4.70 10.79
N LEU A 92 -4.84 5.17 11.99
CA LEU A 92 -5.45 4.77 13.26
C LEU A 92 -6.95 5.11 13.31
N PHE A 93 -7.33 6.28 12.80
CA PHE A 93 -8.72 6.73 12.76
C PHE A 93 -9.59 5.83 11.87
N TYR A 94 -9.18 5.60 10.62
CA TYR A 94 -9.96 4.76 9.70
C TYR A 94 -9.96 3.29 10.11
N LYS A 95 -8.84 2.78 10.60
CA LYS A 95 -8.76 1.45 11.21
C LYS A 95 -9.80 1.27 12.32
N LYS A 96 -9.88 2.23 13.25
CA LYS A 96 -10.89 2.20 14.32
C LYS A 96 -12.30 2.23 13.75
N GLN A 97 -12.60 3.12 12.78
CA GLN A 97 -13.92 3.20 12.16
C GLN A 97 -14.33 1.91 11.47
N ILE A 98 -13.39 1.23 10.79
CA ILE A 98 -13.66 -0.08 10.18
C ILE A 98 -13.99 -1.10 11.28
N LYS A 99 -13.14 -1.23 12.31
CA LYS A 99 -13.37 -2.15 13.43
C LYS A 99 -14.70 -1.89 14.14
N ASP A 100 -15.04 -0.64 14.38
CA ASP A 100 -16.33 -0.23 14.97
C ASP A 100 -17.52 -0.63 14.06
N GLU A 101 -17.39 -0.49 12.74
CA GLU A 101 -18.43 -0.89 11.79
C GLU A 101 -18.61 -2.41 11.77
N LEU A 102 -17.51 -3.18 11.77
CA LEU A 102 -17.54 -4.63 11.76
C LEU A 102 -18.04 -5.23 13.07
N SER A 103 -18.01 -4.47 14.17
CA SER A 103 -18.55 -4.91 15.46
C SER A 103 -20.09 -4.80 15.55
N LYS A 104 -20.75 -4.04 14.65
CA LYS A 104 -22.19 -3.84 14.66
C LYS A 104 -22.90 -5.07 14.10
N ASP A 105 -23.90 -5.56 14.83
CA ASP A 105 -24.75 -6.67 14.35
C ASP A 105 -25.84 -6.11 13.42
N LYS A 106 -25.47 -5.86 12.16
CA LYS A 106 -26.38 -5.35 11.13
C LYS A 106 -26.90 -6.50 10.29
N ILE A 107 -28.21 -6.49 10.02
CA ILE A 107 -28.85 -7.44 9.12
C ILE A 107 -29.02 -6.77 7.75
N PHE A 108 -28.54 -7.42 6.70
CA PHE A 108 -28.73 -6.97 5.32
C PHE A 108 -30.15 -7.33 4.86
N THR A 109 -31.11 -6.46 5.16
CA THR A 109 -32.55 -6.72 4.89
C THR A 109 -32.93 -6.51 3.44
N THR A 110 -32.18 -5.65 2.73
CA THR A 110 -32.41 -5.33 1.31
C THR A 110 -31.09 -5.16 0.58
N ASN A 111 -31.13 -5.25 -0.76
CA ASN A 111 -29.95 -4.95 -1.61
C ASN A 111 -29.46 -3.51 -1.42
N ILE A 112 -30.36 -2.57 -1.15
CA ILE A 112 -30.03 -1.16 -0.90
C ILE A 112 -29.24 -1.04 0.40
N THR A 113 -29.70 -1.66 1.48
CA THR A 113 -29.01 -1.68 2.78
C THR A 113 -27.64 -2.34 2.66
N MET A 114 -27.53 -3.44 1.93
CA MET A 114 -26.28 -4.15 1.68
C MET A 114 -25.29 -3.28 0.93
N ASN A 115 -25.71 -2.66 -0.17
CA ASN A 115 -24.85 -1.79 -0.98
C ASN A 115 -24.37 -0.56 -0.19
N SER A 116 -25.21 0.04 0.65
CA SER A 116 -24.84 1.14 1.52
C SER A 116 -23.74 0.73 2.52
N ILE A 117 -23.91 -0.40 3.21
CA ILE A 117 -22.92 -0.89 4.18
C ILE A 117 -21.59 -1.24 3.50
N ILE A 118 -21.65 -1.91 2.34
CA ILE A 118 -20.47 -2.25 1.55
C ILE A 118 -19.75 -0.97 1.09
N GLY A 119 -20.49 0.03 0.59
CA GLY A 119 -19.92 1.31 0.19
C GLY A 119 -19.25 2.08 1.33
N ASP A 120 -19.87 2.06 2.52
CA ASP A 120 -19.29 2.66 3.72
C ASP A 120 -17.98 1.98 4.17
N ILE A 121 -17.94 0.65 4.11
CA ILE A 121 -16.74 -0.14 4.43
C ILE A 121 -15.65 0.14 3.38
N GLU A 122 -16.00 0.09 2.09
CA GLU A 122 -15.09 0.39 0.98
C GLU A 122 -14.46 1.77 1.12
N LYS A 123 -15.26 2.82 1.35
CA LYS A 123 -14.78 4.20 1.53
C LYS A 123 -13.76 4.29 2.66
N LYS A 124 -14.02 3.67 3.81
CA LYS A 124 -13.10 3.65 4.95
C LYS A 124 -11.80 2.91 4.63
N PHE A 125 -11.87 1.78 3.90
CA PHE A 125 -10.68 1.07 3.45
C PHE A 125 -9.85 1.86 2.45
N LYS A 126 -10.46 2.61 1.53
CA LYS A 126 -9.75 3.50 0.61
C LYS A 126 -8.87 4.49 1.37
N TYR A 127 -9.42 5.16 2.38
CA TYR A 127 -8.66 6.11 3.21
C TYR A 127 -7.65 5.42 4.12
N TYR A 128 -7.95 4.25 4.68
CA TYR A 128 -7.00 3.47 5.47
C TYR A 128 -5.79 3.05 4.63
N ARG A 129 -6.05 2.49 3.45
CA ARG A 129 -5.03 2.10 2.48
C ARG A 129 -4.13 3.28 2.07
N LEU A 130 -4.75 4.40 1.74
CA LEU A 130 -4.03 5.61 1.35
C LEU A 130 -3.15 6.14 2.47
N SER A 131 -3.67 6.16 3.70
CA SER A 131 -2.89 6.57 4.86
C SER A 131 -1.70 5.65 5.11
N LEU A 132 -1.87 4.33 4.96
CA LEU A 132 -0.80 3.35 5.08
C LEU A 132 0.24 3.51 3.95
N TYR A 133 -0.21 3.79 2.73
CA TYR A 133 0.67 4.07 1.60
C TYR A 133 1.54 5.31 1.85
N ILE A 134 0.95 6.44 2.28
CA ILE A 134 1.68 7.67 2.61
C ILE A 134 2.64 7.44 3.76
N TYR A 135 2.23 6.70 4.79
CA TYR A 135 3.09 6.32 5.90
C TYR A 135 4.32 5.52 5.45
N SER A 136 4.11 4.54 4.57
CA SER A 136 5.17 3.69 4.03
C SER A 136 6.14 4.49 3.13
N PHE A 137 5.60 5.37 2.28
CA PHE A 137 6.42 6.26 1.46
C PHE A 137 7.24 7.22 2.33
N SER A 138 6.62 7.84 3.34
CA SER A 138 7.32 8.69 4.29
C SER A 138 8.40 7.95 5.07
N SER A 139 8.21 6.66 5.37
CA SER A 139 9.22 5.83 6.05
C SER A 139 10.44 5.59 5.17
N LEU A 140 10.25 5.34 3.86
CA LEU A 140 11.36 5.28 2.92
C LEU A 140 12.10 6.62 2.83
N MET A 141 11.35 7.74 2.72
CA MET A 141 11.95 9.08 2.67
C MET A 141 12.70 9.45 3.95
N GLU A 142 12.19 9.04 5.12
CA GLU A 142 12.88 9.18 6.40
C GLU A 142 14.27 8.53 6.37
N ILE A 143 14.35 7.28 5.90
CA ILE A 143 15.61 6.54 5.77
C ILE A 143 16.60 7.31 4.88
N LEU A 144 16.15 7.74 3.70
CA LEU A 144 16.99 8.43 2.73
C LEU A 144 17.51 9.77 3.28
N LEU A 145 16.62 10.58 3.86
CA LEU A 145 16.96 11.91 4.36
C LEU A 145 17.84 11.87 5.62
N LEU A 146 17.71 10.82 6.45
CA LEU A 146 18.60 10.61 7.60
C LEU A 146 19.97 10.05 7.21
N GLY A 147 20.08 9.42 6.04
CA GLY A 147 21.30 8.73 5.65
C GLY A 147 21.70 7.57 6.56
N ASN A 148 20.75 7.01 7.30
CA ASN A 148 21.01 5.87 8.18
C ASN A 148 20.69 4.56 7.45
N TYR A 149 21.73 3.91 6.93
CA TYR A 149 21.64 2.68 6.16
C TYR A 149 22.15 1.45 6.92
N GLN A 150 22.26 1.54 8.25
CA GLN A 150 22.61 0.39 9.09
C GLN A 150 21.53 -0.69 8.98
N SER A 151 21.94 -1.96 8.78
CA SER A 151 21.02 -3.08 8.54
C SER A 151 19.97 -3.23 9.65
N GLU A 152 20.36 -3.09 10.93
CA GLU A 152 19.42 -3.14 12.06
C GLU A 152 18.31 -2.09 11.94
N TYR A 153 18.65 -0.86 11.53
CA TYR A 153 17.67 0.21 11.36
C TYR A 153 16.74 -0.07 10.18
N LEU A 154 17.29 -0.49 9.04
CA LEU A 154 16.52 -0.84 7.85
C LEU A 154 15.56 -2.00 8.12
N LEU A 155 16.03 -3.07 8.76
CA LEU A 155 15.21 -4.21 9.16
C LEU A 155 14.11 -3.81 10.13
N SER A 156 14.39 -2.95 11.12
CA SER A 156 13.37 -2.43 12.03
C SER A 156 12.27 -1.68 11.31
N LYS A 157 12.62 -0.85 10.30
CA LYS A 157 11.63 -0.13 9.49
C LYS A 157 10.82 -1.06 8.58
N LYS A 158 11.48 -2.06 8.00
CA LYS A 158 10.82 -3.10 7.22
C LYS A 158 9.82 -3.88 8.07
N ASP A 159 10.23 -4.37 9.24
CA ASP A 159 9.36 -5.14 10.15
C ASP A 159 8.15 -4.32 10.62
N GLU A 160 8.35 -3.01 10.87
CA GLU A 160 7.26 -2.08 11.17
C GLU A 160 6.23 -2.03 10.04
N LEU A 161 6.66 -1.90 8.78
CA LEU A 161 5.78 -1.82 7.62
C LEU A 161 5.13 -3.17 7.30
N ASP A 162 5.85 -4.29 7.44
CA ASP A 162 5.30 -5.63 7.28
C ASP A 162 4.18 -5.89 8.30
N ALA A 163 4.37 -5.52 9.56
CA ALA A 163 3.35 -5.66 10.60
C ALA A 163 2.09 -4.82 10.30
N LEU A 164 2.25 -3.63 9.71
CA LEU A 164 1.12 -2.79 9.30
C LEU A 164 0.39 -3.37 8.07
N ASP A 165 1.11 -3.97 7.13
CA ASP A 165 0.53 -4.66 5.96
C ASP A 165 -0.25 -5.91 6.38
N ASP A 166 0.30 -6.69 7.29
CA ASP A 166 -0.36 -7.86 7.87
C ASP A 166 -1.64 -7.44 8.62
N GLU A 167 -1.57 -6.38 9.45
CA GLU A 167 -2.76 -5.86 10.14
C GLU A 167 -3.83 -5.37 9.16
N TYR A 168 -3.44 -4.70 8.07
CA TYR A 168 -4.36 -4.29 7.01
C TYR A 168 -5.07 -5.51 6.40
N THR A 169 -4.30 -6.53 6.05
CA THR A 169 -4.80 -7.78 5.47
C THR A 169 -5.76 -8.50 6.41
N ASP A 170 -5.44 -8.57 7.71
CA ASP A 170 -6.32 -9.17 8.72
C ASP A 170 -7.65 -8.43 8.85
N ILE A 171 -7.62 -7.09 8.88
CA ILE A 171 -8.84 -6.28 8.96
C ILE A 171 -9.67 -6.44 7.69
N PHE A 172 -9.04 -6.52 6.52
CA PHE A 172 -9.71 -6.78 5.25
C PHE A 172 -10.42 -8.14 5.24
N ASN A 173 -9.73 -9.19 5.71
CA ASN A 173 -10.30 -10.52 5.85
C ASN A 173 -11.50 -10.56 6.82
N ASN A 174 -11.39 -9.82 7.93
CA ASN A 174 -12.47 -9.67 8.88
C ASN A 174 -13.69 -8.96 8.29
N ALA A 175 -13.47 -7.94 7.42
CA ALA A 175 -14.54 -7.27 6.69
C ALA A 175 -15.26 -8.20 5.72
N LEU A 176 -14.52 -9.02 4.96
CA LEU A 176 -15.12 -10.04 4.10
C LEU A 176 -15.97 -11.04 4.90
N ASN A 177 -15.46 -11.52 6.04
CA ASN A 177 -16.19 -12.44 6.91
C ASN A 177 -17.44 -11.80 7.53
N TYR A 178 -17.37 -10.52 7.91
CA TYR A 178 -18.52 -9.77 8.40
C TYR A 178 -19.62 -9.65 7.35
N ILE A 179 -19.27 -9.27 6.12
CA ILE A 179 -20.23 -9.18 5.01
C ILE A 179 -20.88 -10.53 4.76
N LYS A 180 -20.09 -11.61 4.71
CA LYS A 180 -20.55 -12.99 4.54
C LYS A 180 -21.54 -13.41 5.64
N LYS A 181 -21.18 -13.20 6.91
CA LYS A 181 -22.00 -13.57 8.07
C LYS A 181 -23.36 -12.86 8.05
N ASN A 182 -23.37 -11.57 7.77
CA ASN A 182 -24.59 -10.77 7.82
C ASN A 182 -25.45 -10.95 6.56
N ALA A 183 -24.85 -11.26 5.43
CA ALA A 183 -25.57 -11.71 4.24
C ALA A 183 -26.33 -13.02 4.50
N ASN A 184 -25.72 -13.97 5.19
CA ASN A 184 -26.37 -15.25 5.53
C ASN A 184 -27.53 -15.12 6.53
N LYS A 185 -27.48 -14.16 7.45
CA LYS A 185 -28.56 -13.92 8.42
C LYS A 185 -29.85 -13.38 7.78
N SER A 186 -29.75 -12.75 6.62
CA SER A 186 -30.90 -12.16 5.90
C SER A 186 -31.74 -13.18 5.13
N LEU A 187 -31.66 -14.48 5.43
CA LEU A 187 -32.01 -15.63 4.64
C LEU A 187 -33.49 -16.01 4.59
N GLU A 188 -34.43 -15.24 5.04
CA GLU A 188 -35.86 -15.60 4.92
C GLU A 188 -36.53 -15.11 3.61
N GLY A 189 -35.81 -14.97 2.55
CA GLY A 189 -36.38 -14.77 1.23
C GLY A 189 -35.72 -13.64 0.41
N ASN A 190 -35.35 -13.91 -0.80
CA ASN A 190 -35.01 -13.02 -1.92
C ASN A 190 -33.69 -12.23 -1.90
N VAL A 191 -33.01 -12.02 -0.80
CA VAL A 191 -31.73 -11.28 -0.80
C VAL A 191 -30.55 -12.14 -1.23
N LEU A 192 -30.63 -13.43 -1.00
CA LEU A 192 -29.61 -14.42 -1.40
C LEU A 192 -29.51 -14.65 -2.89
N SER A 193 -30.52 -14.31 -3.66
CA SER A 193 -30.45 -14.48 -5.10
C SER A 193 -29.35 -13.62 -5.74
N GLY A 194 -29.08 -12.44 -5.22
CA GLY A 194 -27.97 -11.60 -5.66
C GLY A 194 -26.60 -12.00 -5.08
N LEU A 195 -26.60 -12.57 -3.85
CA LEU A 195 -25.37 -12.93 -3.13
C LEU A 195 -24.74 -14.26 -3.54
N GLY A 196 -25.49 -15.17 -4.14
CA GLY A 196 -24.93 -16.43 -4.66
C GLY A 196 -23.84 -16.16 -5.72
N SER A 197 -23.98 -15.09 -6.49
CA SER A 197 -22.95 -14.66 -7.43
C SER A 197 -21.87 -13.78 -6.78
N ALA A 198 -22.22 -12.91 -5.83
CA ALA A 198 -21.24 -12.15 -5.05
C ALA A 198 -20.39 -13.09 -4.16
N GLY A 199 -20.97 -14.19 -3.66
CA GLY A 199 -20.23 -15.21 -2.93
C GLY A 199 -19.11 -15.88 -3.75
N LYS A 200 -19.33 -16.21 -5.03
CA LYS A 200 -18.28 -16.73 -5.92
C LYS A 200 -17.15 -15.74 -6.14
N VAL A 201 -17.48 -14.48 -6.08
CA VAL A 201 -16.54 -13.39 -6.28
C VAL A 201 -15.71 -13.12 -5.04
N ILE A 202 -16.32 -13.10 -3.85
CA ILE A 202 -15.59 -13.06 -2.59
C ILE A 202 -14.60 -14.22 -2.52
N GLY A 203 -15.00 -15.44 -2.98
CA GLY A 203 -14.12 -16.59 -3.10
C GLY A 203 -12.91 -16.36 -4.01
N ASN A 204 -13.13 -15.80 -5.18
CA ASN A 204 -12.06 -15.54 -6.12
C ASN A 204 -11.06 -14.48 -5.58
N ILE A 205 -11.57 -13.45 -4.89
CA ILE A 205 -10.73 -12.45 -4.22
C ILE A 205 -9.97 -13.09 -3.05
N ALA A 206 -10.67 -13.91 -2.25
CA ALA A 206 -10.09 -14.59 -1.10
C ALA A 206 -9.04 -15.64 -1.50
N GLU A 207 -9.26 -16.37 -2.59
CA GLU A 207 -8.29 -17.34 -3.14
C GLU A 207 -7.01 -16.63 -3.61
N LYS A 208 -7.15 -15.52 -4.34
CA LYS A 208 -6.02 -14.70 -4.76
C LYS A 208 -5.28 -14.05 -3.58
N ALA A 209 -5.98 -13.72 -2.50
CA ALA A 209 -5.41 -13.14 -1.29
C ALA A 209 -4.89 -14.19 -0.30
N LYS A 210 -4.81 -15.48 -0.67
CA LYS A 210 -4.40 -16.61 0.21
C LYS A 210 -5.23 -16.74 1.48
N ILE A 211 -6.51 -16.40 1.46
CA ILE A 211 -7.42 -16.48 2.61
C ILE A 211 -7.85 -17.95 2.79
N LYS A 212 -7.41 -18.56 3.87
CA LYS A 212 -7.84 -19.93 4.24
C LYS A 212 -9.31 -19.94 4.66
N ASN A 213 -10.12 -20.88 4.12
CA ASN A 213 -11.52 -21.21 4.51
C ASN A 213 -12.68 -20.47 3.84
N VAL A 214 -12.52 -19.86 2.67
CA VAL A 214 -13.62 -19.28 1.90
C VAL A 214 -14.25 -20.27 0.92
N ASP A 215 -13.50 -21.30 0.51
CA ASP A 215 -13.85 -22.18 -0.61
C ASP A 215 -15.07 -23.10 -0.38
N SER A 216 -15.27 -23.59 0.83
CA SER A 216 -16.33 -24.59 1.08
C SER A 216 -17.75 -24.01 0.99
N TRP A 217 -17.90 -22.73 1.31
CA TRP A 217 -19.22 -22.07 1.30
C TRP A 217 -19.67 -21.64 -0.10
N LEU A 218 -18.70 -21.39 -1.00
CA LEU A 218 -18.93 -20.81 -2.32
C LEU A 218 -19.36 -21.81 -3.36
N ASN A 219 -18.96 -23.08 -3.21
CA ASN A 219 -19.24 -24.13 -4.17
C ASN A 219 -20.66 -24.73 -4.05
N GLU A 220 -21.31 -24.62 -2.89
CA GLU A 220 -22.58 -25.30 -2.64
C GLU A 220 -23.85 -24.62 -3.20
N ARG A 221 -23.83 -23.35 -3.61
CA ARG A 221 -25.05 -22.60 -3.97
C ARG A 221 -25.05 -21.79 -5.27
N GLY A 222 -24.14 -22.04 -6.19
CA GLY A 222 -23.88 -21.17 -7.37
C GLY A 222 -24.75 -21.34 -8.61
N GLU A 223 -25.75 -22.23 -8.66
CA GLU A 223 -26.40 -22.60 -9.94
C GLU A 223 -27.69 -21.84 -10.31
N ASN A 224 -28.34 -21.06 -9.43
CA ASN A 224 -29.72 -20.62 -9.69
C ASN A 224 -30.00 -19.12 -9.86
N LEU A 225 -29.01 -18.23 -10.17
CA LEU A 225 -29.28 -16.77 -10.12
C LEU A 225 -28.72 -15.98 -11.28
N LYS A 226 -29.42 -16.01 -12.42
CA LYS A 226 -28.89 -15.55 -13.69
C LYS A 226 -29.13 -14.09 -14.11
N GLN A 227 -29.91 -13.25 -13.49
CA GLN A 227 -30.20 -11.92 -14.09
C GLN A 227 -30.14 -10.67 -13.21
N THR A 228 -30.40 -10.72 -11.91
CA THR A 228 -30.35 -9.52 -11.03
C THR A 228 -29.00 -9.37 -10.30
N GLY A 229 -28.22 -10.43 -10.27
CA GLY A 229 -26.94 -10.50 -9.54
C GLY A 229 -25.72 -9.95 -10.27
N GLN A 230 -25.80 -9.72 -11.57
CA GLN A 230 -24.62 -9.39 -12.38
C GLN A 230 -24.05 -7.99 -12.07
N ASN A 231 -24.91 -6.98 -11.97
CA ASN A 231 -24.48 -5.61 -11.65
C ASN A 231 -23.97 -5.45 -10.21
N ILE A 232 -24.56 -6.17 -9.24
CA ILE A 232 -24.09 -6.18 -7.84
C ILE A 232 -22.77 -6.93 -7.75
N LYS A 233 -22.64 -8.02 -8.48
CA LYS A 233 -21.44 -8.85 -8.56
C LYS A 233 -20.24 -8.05 -9.08
N ASP A 234 -20.40 -7.43 -10.24
CA ASP A 234 -19.31 -6.72 -10.91
C ASP A 234 -18.87 -5.50 -10.08
N ASN A 235 -19.82 -4.78 -9.48
CA ASN A 235 -19.55 -3.65 -8.64
C ASN A 235 -18.84 -4.06 -7.32
N PHE A 236 -19.28 -5.15 -6.70
CA PHE A 236 -18.66 -5.67 -5.47
C PHE A 236 -17.23 -6.18 -5.72
N VAL A 237 -17.01 -6.96 -6.82
CA VAL A 237 -15.67 -7.46 -7.18
C VAL A 237 -14.70 -6.34 -7.35
N ASN A 238 -15.06 -5.39 -8.23
CA ASN A 238 -14.17 -4.30 -8.59
C ASN A 238 -13.80 -3.49 -7.35
N LYS A 239 -14.78 -3.18 -6.49
CA LYS A 239 -14.59 -2.41 -5.27
C LYS A 239 -13.64 -3.08 -4.27
N PHE A 240 -13.81 -4.38 -4.03
CA PHE A 240 -12.95 -5.10 -3.08
C PHE A 240 -11.61 -5.53 -3.69
N ASP A 241 -11.52 -5.77 -5.00
CA ASP A 241 -10.25 -6.03 -5.66
C ASP A 241 -9.32 -4.80 -5.62
N GLU A 242 -9.89 -3.61 -5.70
CA GLU A 242 -9.14 -2.36 -5.60
C GLU A 242 -8.52 -2.08 -4.23
N ILE A 243 -9.18 -2.54 -3.15
CA ILE A 243 -8.76 -2.27 -1.77
C ILE A 243 -8.14 -3.48 -1.06
N LYS A 244 -7.94 -4.62 -1.73
CA LYS A 244 -7.40 -5.85 -1.09
C LYS A 244 -5.95 -5.72 -0.65
N GLU A 245 -5.16 -4.91 -1.35
CA GLU A 245 -3.74 -4.70 -1.09
C GLU A 245 -3.48 -3.30 -0.54
N SER A 246 -2.64 -3.21 0.49
CA SER A 246 -2.26 -1.94 1.12
C SER A 246 -1.38 -1.05 0.22
N ASN A 247 -0.66 -1.68 -0.74
CA ASN A 247 0.41 -1.10 -1.56
C ASN A 247 1.68 -0.68 -0.77
N SER A 248 1.81 -1.07 0.50
CA SER A 248 3.01 -0.84 1.31
C SER A 248 4.22 -1.64 0.81
N LYS A 249 3.99 -2.80 0.19
CA LYS A 249 5.04 -3.72 -0.31
C LYS A 249 6.00 -3.07 -1.29
N THR A 250 5.56 -2.09 -2.05
CA THR A 250 6.43 -1.31 -2.94
C THR A 250 7.58 -0.68 -2.16
N PHE A 251 7.29 -0.07 -1.00
CA PHE A 251 8.28 0.59 -0.17
C PHE A 251 9.10 -0.39 0.68
N ILE A 252 8.49 -1.46 1.16
CA ILE A 252 9.18 -2.56 1.85
C ILE A 252 10.28 -3.13 0.97
N ASN A 253 9.95 -3.45 -0.28
CA ASN A 253 10.92 -3.95 -1.27
C ASN A 253 12.04 -2.95 -1.57
N GLN A 254 11.77 -1.62 -1.52
CA GLN A 254 12.81 -0.61 -1.67
C GLN A 254 13.75 -0.58 -0.47
N ILE A 255 13.24 -0.69 0.74
CA ILE A 255 14.06 -0.76 1.96
C ILE A 255 14.97 -2.01 1.91
N GLU A 256 14.44 -3.15 1.49
CA GLU A 256 15.25 -4.37 1.29
C GLU A 256 16.35 -4.17 0.25
N LYS A 257 16.07 -3.49 -0.87
CA LYS A 257 17.10 -3.19 -1.88
C LYS A 257 18.17 -2.27 -1.34
N VAL A 258 17.79 -1.24 -0.56
CA VAL A 258 18.75 -0.37 0.12
C VAL A 258 19.63 -1.18 1.06
N ASP A 259 19.06 -2.07 1.87
CA ASP A 259 19.84 -2.97 2.75
C ASP A 259 20.79 -3.86 1.96
N CYS A 260 20.31 -4.48 0.87
CA CYS A 260 21.17 -5.29 0.00
C CYS A 260 22.33 -4.48 -0.57
N ILE A 261 22.08 -3.29 -1.10
CA ILE A 261 23.11 -2.44 -1.73
C ILE A 261 24.16 -2.00 -0.69
N TYR A 262 23.72 -1.55 0.48
CA TYR A 262 24.61 -0.97 1.48
C TYR A 262 25.33 -2.00 2.35
N ASN A 263 24.66 -3.11 2.68
CA ASN A 263 25.15 -4.02 3.69
C ASN A 263 25.58 -5.39 3.14
N LYS A 264 25.23 -5.74 1.88
CA LYS A 264 25.53 -7.05 1.28
C LYS A 264 26.35 -6.96 -0.01
N THR A 265 26.69 -5.77 -0.48
CA THR A 265 27.58 -5.60 -1.63
C THR A 265 29.02 -5.74 -1.19
N LYS A 266 29.75 -6.69 -1.79
CA LYS A 266 31.17 -6.94 -1.54
C LYS A 266 32.07 -6.04 -2.39
N GLU A 267 31.77 -6.00 -3.68
CA GLU A 267 32.57 -5.24 -4.65
C GLU A 267 31.68 -4.51 -5.63
N ILE A 268 32.15 -3.32 -6.05
CA ILE A 268 31.47 -2.49 -7.04
C ILE A 268 32.40 -2.35 -8.24
N TYR A 269 31.93 -2.80 -9.40
CA TYR A 269 32.63 -2.60 -10.67
C TYR A 269 31.83 -1.60 -11.50
N PHE A 270 32.48 -0.76 -12.26
CA PHE A 270 31.83 0.18 -13.15
C PHE A 270 32.58 0.35 -14.47
N ASP A 271 31.86 0.51 -15.53
CA ASP A 271 32.34 0.95 -16.82
C ASP A 271 31.69 2.30 -17.19
N ASN A 272 31.85 2.75 -18.43
CA ASN A 272 31.31 4.02 -18.88
C ASN A 272 29.78 4.05 -19.00
N GLU A 273 29.10 2.90 -18.90
CA GLU A 273 27.68 2.75 -19.15
C GLU A 273 26.93 2.11 -17.97
N LYS A 274 27.59 1.29 -17.16
CA LYS A 274 26.94 0.44 -16.15
C LYS A 274 27.74 0.33 -14.86
N ILE A 275 27.02 0.11 -13.78
CA ILE A 275 27.53 -0.26 -12.47
C ILE A 275 27.13 -1.71 -12.21
N TYR A 276 28.08 -2.54 -11.80
CA TYR A 276 27.91 -3.94 -11.45
C TYR A 276 28.18 -4.11 -9.96
N LEU A 277 27.29 -4.82 -9.27
CA LEU A 277 27.41 -5.11 -7.84
C LEU A 277 27.66 -6.60 -7.67
N GLU A 278 28.74 -6.95 -6.98
CA GLU A 278 28.95 -8.30 -6.49
C GLU A 278 28.34 -8.41 -5.09
N MET A 279 27.37 -9.29 -4.95
CA MET A 279 26.61 -9.50 -3.71
C MET A 279 27.15 -10.70 -2.94
N GLU A 280 26.91 -10.75 -1.62
CA GLU A 280 27.20 -11.94 -0.81
C GLU A 280 26.45 -13.18 -1.25
#